data_7dc68de58b022fa2a533428178c8f635
#
_entry.id   7dc68de58b022fa2a533428178c8f635
#
_cell.length_a   1.000
_cell.length_b   1.000
_cell.length_c   1.000
_cell.angle_alpha   90.00
_cell.angle_beta   90.00
_cell.angle_gamma   90.00
#
_symmetry.space_group_name_H-M   'P 1'
#
loop_
_entity.id
_entity.type
_entity.pdbx_description
1 polymer ?
#
loop_
_entity_poly.entity_id
_entity_poly.type
_entity_poly.pdbx_seq_one_letter_code
_entity_poly.pdbx_strand_id
1 'polypeptide(L)'
;LCHLVDVVPKNNKYVLVDFWASWCGICIASMPEIKKLAEEYKSKFEVIAVSIDTKVAAWRKAMEKHPEPWPQYLTTKKGYQDLFEKYQVGIGVPYYIILTPDGKVLNSPSNPEAVREILEKYQ
;
A
#
# COMPACT_ATOMS: atom_id res chain seq x y z
N LEU A 1 6.78 -15.42 2.13
CA LEU A 1 5.85 -14.31 2.34
C LEU A 1 4.42 -14.80 2.49
N CYS A 2 3.70 -14.22 3.40
CA CYS A 2 2.29 -14.48 3.60
C CYS A 2 1.46 -13.94 2.45
N HIS A 3 0.26 -14.48 2.28
CA HIS A 3 -0.72 -13.87 1.40
C HIS A 3 -1.11 -12.50 1.93
N LEU A 4 -1.54 -11.60 1.04
CA LEU A 4 -1.93 -10.25 1.44
C LEU A 4 -3.00 -10.26 2.54
N VAL A 5 -3.95 -11.19 2.48
CA VAL A 5 -4.99 -11.32 3.48
C VAL A 5 -4.44 -11.58 4.89
N ASP A 6 -3.26 -12.17 5.00
CA ASP A 6 -2.64 -12.50 6.29
C ASP A 6 -2.03 -11.29 6.96
N VAL A 7 -1.74 -10.22 6.21
CA VAL A 7 -1.13 -9.01 6.76
C VAL A 7 -2.12 -7.85 6.89
N VAL A 8 -3.34 -8.02 6.39
CA VAL A 8 -4.38 -7.00 6.49
C VAL A 8 -4.93 -6.98 7.92
N PRO A 9 -4.95 -5.81 8.59
CA PRO A 9 -5.53 -5.70 9.92
C PRO A 9 -7.02 -6.05 9.94
N LYS A 10 -7.45 -6.76 10.98
CA LYS A 10 -8.86 -7.17 11.14
C LYS A 10 -9.54 -6.33 12.20
N ASN A 11 -9.77 -5.06 11.90
CA ASN A 11 -10.31 -4.09 12.84
C ASN A 11 -11.51 -3.30 12.30
N ASN A 12 -12.17 -3.85 11.29
CA ASN A 12 -13.35 -3.24 10.65
C ASN A 12 -13.07 -1.92 9.93
N LYS A 13 -11.82 -1.66 9.60
CA LYS A 13 -11.45 -0.49 8.81
C LYS A 13 -11.16 -0.89 7.37
N TYR A 14 -11.31 0.06 6.46
CA TYR A 14 -10.80 -0.09 5.11
C TYR A 14 -9.28 -0.08 5.17
N VAL A 15 -8.64 -0.75 4.23
CA VAL A 15 -7.18 -0.83 4.19
C VAL A 15 -6.68 -0.33 2.84
N LEU A 16 -5.79 0.67 2.89
CA LEU A 16 -5.06 1.10 1.70
C LEU A 16 -3.75 0.32 1.65
N VAL A 17 -3.56 -0.42 0.57
CA VAL A 17 -2.29 -1.11 0.33
C VAL A 17 -1.48 -0.29 -0.65
N ASP A 18 -0.33 0.20 -0.21
CA ASP A 18 0.58 1.02 -1.00
C ASP A 18 1.72 0.14 -1.52
N PHE A 19 1.68 -0.16 -2.81
CA PHE A 19 2.76 -0.91 -3.47
C PHE A 19 3.80 0.07 -3.97
N TRP A 20 5.04 -0.13 -3.53
CA TRP A 20 6.13 0.81 -3.81
C TRP A 20 7.46 0.08 -3.97
N ALA A 21 8.51 0.83 -4.25
CA ALA A 21 9.88 0.32 -4.29
C ALA A 21 10.84 1.43 -3.94
N SER A 22 12.01 1.07 -3.42
CA SER A 22 13.05 2.03 -3.03
C SER A 22 13.57 2.87 -4.21
N TRP A 23 13.49 2.31 -5.43
CA TRP A 23 13.91 2.97 -6.65
C TRP A 23 12.82 3.79 -7.32
N CYS A 24 11.63 3.81 -6.75
CA CYS A 24 10.48 4.53 -7.33
C CYS A 24 10.38 5.94 -6.74
N GLY A 25 10.90 6.92 -7.47
CA GLY A 25 10.87 8.31 -7.02
C GLY A 25 9.47 8.86 -6.81
N ILE A 26 8.53 8.51 -7.68
CA ILE A 26 7.13 8.95 -7.57
C ILE A 26 6.47 8.34 -6.33
N CYS A 27 6.78 7.08 -6.01
CA CYS A 27 6.26 6.42 -4.82
C CYS A 27 6.68 7.18 -3.56
N ILE A 28 7.96 7.51 -3.48
CA ILE A 28 8.54 8.24 -2.34
C ILE A 28 7.97 9.66 -2.27
N ALA A 29 7.86 10.33 -3.40
CA ALA A 29 7.30 11.67 -3.47
C ALA A 29 5.83 11.72 -3.05
N SER A 30 5.09 10.63 -3.22
CA SER A 30 3.67 10.53 -2.86
C SER A 30 3.44 10.18 -1.39
N MET A 31 4.44 9.69 -0.68
CA MET A 31 4.31 9.27 0.72
C MET A 31 3.79 10.36 1.65
N PRO A 32 4.23 11.62 1.56
CA PRO A 32 3.68 12.68 2.42
C PRO A 32 2.16 12.86 2.26
N GLU A 33 1.65 12.74 1.05
CA GLU A 33 0.20 12.84 0.80
C GLU A 33 -0.56 11.65 1.41
N ILE A 34 -0.01 10.45 1.28
CA ILE A 34 -0.61 9.25 1.88
C ILE A 34 -0.59 9.38 3.41
N LYS A 35 0.49 9.88 3.98
CA LYS A 35 0.60 10.12 5.42
C LYS A 35 -0.45 11.10 5.92
N LYS A 36 -0.69 12.15 5.15
CA LYS A 36 -1.72 13.15 5.44
C LYS A 36 -3.11 12.52 5.44
N LEU A 37 -3.40 11.70 4.43
CA LEU A 37 -4.65 10.97 4.35
C LEU A 37 -4.82 9.99 5.50
N ALA A 38 -3.75 9.28 5.88
CA ALA A 38 -3.77 8.35 6.99
C ALA A 38 -4.13 9.04 8.30
N GLU A 39 -3.62 10.25 8.54
CA GLU A 39 -3.96 11.05 9.72
C GLU A 39 -5.41 11.54 9.66
N GLU A 40 -5.81 12.07 8.51
CA GLU A 40 -7.12 12.68 8.32
C GLU A 40 -8.27 11.68 8.45
N TYR A 41 -8.06 10.46 7.96
CA TYR A 41 -9.10 9.41 7.93
C TYR A 41 -8.78 8.22 8.83
N LYS A 42 -7.95 8.40 9.85
CA LYS A 42 -7.46 7.31 10.70
C LYS A 42 -8.54 6.49 11.40
N SER A 43 -9.71 7.05 11.58
CA SER A 43 -10.82 6.31 12.20
C SER A 43 -11.53 5.36 11.23
N LYS A 44 -11.29 5.51 9.94
CA LYS A 44 -12.01 4.77 8.90
C LYS A 44 -11.13 3.86 8.06
N PHE A 45 -9.84 4.18 7.92
CA PHE A 45 -8.95 3.32 7.15
C PHE A 45 -7.55 3.32 7.73
N GLU A 46 -6.81 2.29 7.37
CA GLU A 46 -5.42 2.11 7.74
C GLU A 46 -4.59 1.90 6.48
N VAL A 47 -3.29 2.17 6.59
CA VAL A 47 -2.36 1.97 5.49
C VAL A 47 -1.42 0.83 5.83
N ILE A 48 -1.16 -0.03 4.85
CA ILE A 48 -0.02 -0.94 4.89
C ILE A 48 0.77 -0.72 3.60
N ALA A 49 2.08 -0.89 3.66
CA ALA A 49 2.94 -0.72 2.50
C ALA A 49 3.60 -2.04 2.16
N VAL A 50 3.64 -2.36 0.87
CA VAL A 50 4.25 -3.58 0.37
C VAL A 50 5.27 -3.20 -0.70
N SER A 51 6.55 -3.43 -0.42
CA SER A 51 7.61 -3.14 -1.38
C SER A 51 7.77 -4.30 -2.35
N ILE A 52 7.99 -3.95 -3.61
CA ILE A 52 8.34 -4.93 -4.65
C ILE A 52 9.84 -4.97 -4.89
N ASP A 53 10.66 -4.40 -3.99
CA ASP A 53 12.11 -4.46 -4.09
C ASP A 53 12.60 -5.90 -4.16
N THR A 54 13.63 -6.12 -4.97
CA THR A 54 14.30 -7.42 -5.05
C THR A 54 15.47 -7.54 -4.09
N LYS A 55 15.91 -6.41 -3.51
CA LYS A 55 17.05 -6.36 -2.60
C LYS A 55 16.60 -5.85 -1.23
N VAL A 56 16.72 -6.70 -0.23
CA VAL A 56 16.34 -6.36 1.15
C VAL A 56 17.10 -5.15 1.66
N ALA A 57 18.39 -5.03 1.35
CA ALA A 57 19.21 -3.91 1.80
C ALA A 57 18.72 -2.57 1.26
N ALA A 58 18.30 -2.53 -0.01
CA ALA A 58 17.77 -1.31 -0.63
C ALA A 58 16.45 -0.89 0.04
N TRP A 59 15.59 -1.87 0.32
CA TRP A 59 14.32 -1.65 1.00
C TRP A 59 14.53 -1.09 2.41
N ARG A 60 15.42 -1.72 3.19
CA ARG A 60 15.73 -1.26 4.55
C ARG A 60 16.29 0.15 4.57
N LYS A 61 17.20 0.46 3.65
CA LYS A 61 17.80 1.79 3.54
C LYS A 61 16.73 2.84 3.23
N ALA A 62 15.82 2.53 2.33
CA ALA A 62 14.72 3.44 1.99
C ALA A 62 13.79 3.68 3.17
N MET A 63 13.49 2.64 3.96
CA MET A 63 12.66 2.80 5.16
C MET A 63 13.32 3.66 6.23
N GLU A 64 14.62 3.55 6.39
CA GLU A 64 15.38 4.39 7.33
C GLU A 64 15.36 5.86 6.90
N LYS A 65 15.48 6.10 5.60
CA LYS A 65 15.50 7.45 5.03
C LYS A 65 14.10 8.08 5.00
N HIS A 66 13.07 7.26 4.82
CA HIS A 66 11.69 7.71 4.72
C HIS A 66 10.80 6.91 5.68
N PRO A 67 10.94 7.12 7.00
CA PRO A 67 10.14 6.38 7.97
C PRO A 67 8.67 6.76 7.89
N GLU A 68 7.81 5.74 7.93
CA GLU A 68 6.36 5.89 7.87
C GLU A 68 5.72 5.17 9.06
N PRO A 69 4.56 5.66 9.57
CA PRO A 69 3.96 5.11 10.79
C PRO A 69 3.20 3.81 10.59
N TRP A 70 3.08 3.31 9.37
CA TRP A 70 2.32 2.10 9.08
C TRP A 70 3.21 0.88 8.87
N PRO A 71 2.64 -0.35 8.97
CA PRO A 71 3.41 -1.57 8.73
C PRO A 71 3.99 -1.64 7.32
N GLN A 72 5.21 -2.15 7.24
CA GLN A 72 5.96 -2.30 6.00
C GLN A 72 6.26 -3.76 5.75
N TYR A 73 5.98 -4.23 4.54
CA TYR A 73 6.22 -5.60 4.12
C TYR A 73 7.02 -5.62 2.83
N LEU A 74 7.77 -6.70 2.62
CA LEU A 74 8.54 -6.92 1.40
C LEU A 74 8.02 -8.17 0.70
N THR A 75 7.73 -8.07 -0.59
CA THR A 75 7.32 -9.25 -1.38
C THR A 75 8.52 -10.10 -1.73
N THR A 76 8.31 -11.41 -1.86
CA THR A 76 9.23 -12.30 -2.56
C THR A 76 8.91 -12.24 -4.05
N LYS A 77 9.80 -12.80 -4.88
CA LYS A 77 9.54 -12.90 -6.32
C LYS A 77 8.25 -13.65 -6.60
N LYS A 78 8.03 -14.75 -5.90
CA LYS A 78 6.79 -15.52 -6.02
C LYS A 78 5.59 -14.73 -5.50
N GLY A 79 5.75 -14.05 -4.38
CA GLY A 79 4.69 -13.22 -3.82
C GLY A 79 4.27 -12.11 -4.77
N TYR A 80 5.21 -11.50 -5.48
CA TYR A 80 4.89 -10.48 -6.47
C TYR A 80 4.11 -11.07 -7.65
N GLN A 81 4.46 -12.27 -8.11
CA GLN A 81 3.72 -12.96 -9.15
C GLN A 81 2.29 -13.27 -8.71
N ASP A 82 2.11 -13.72 -7.47
CA ASP A 82 0.78 -13.99 -6.91
C ASP A 82 -0.05 -12.72 -6.82
N LEU A 83 0.56 -11.61 -6.41
CA LEU A 83 -0.11 -10.32 -6.36
C LEU A 83 -0.52 -9.85 -7.76
N PHE A 84 0.33 -10.06 -8.75
CA PHE A 84 0.01 -9.73 -10.13
C PHE A 84 -1.23 -10.49 -10.60
N GLU A 85 -1.29 -11.79 -10.36
CA GLU A 85 -2.41 -12.63 -10.78
C GLU A 85 -3.69 -12.28 -10.05
N LYS A 86 -3.63 -12.07 -8.74
CA LYS A 86 -4.81 -11.84 -7.91
C LYS A 86 -5.28 -10.40 -7.94
N TYR A 87 -4.37 -9.43 -7.93
CA TYR A 87 -4.69 -8.00 -7.81
C TYR A 87 -4.24 -7.18 -9.01
N GLN A 88 -3.66 -7.81 -10.01
CA GLN A 88 -3.15 -7.16 -11.23
C GLN A 88 -2.11 -6.07 -10.96
N VAL A 89 -1.23 -6.31 -9.99
CA VAL A 89 -0.18 -5.38 -9.56
C VAL A 89 1.08 -5.57 -10.43
N GLY A 90 0.97 -5.61 -11.73
CA GLY A 90 2.13 -5.85 -12.58
C GLY A 90 2.47 -4.69 -13.49
N ILE A 91 1.69 -3.64 -13.40
CA ILE A 91 1.79 -2.51 -14.34
C ILE A 91 2.85 -1.51 -13.89
N GLY A 92 3.43 -1.72 -12.71
CA GLY A 92 4.45 -0.84 -12.14
C GLY A 92 3.99 -0.19 -10.83
N VAL A 93 4.87 0.60 -10.25
CA VAL A 93 4.58 1.34 -9.02
C VAL A 93 4.69 2.83 -9.30
N PRO A 94 3.98 3.69 -8.56
CA PRO A 94 3.08 3.36 -7.45
C PRO A 94 1.81 2.67 -7.91
N TYR A 95 1.29 1.80 -7.06
CA TYR A 95 0.03 1.14 -7.28
C TYR A 95 -0.69 1.04 -5.95
N TYR A 96 -1.96 1.37 -5.92
CA TYR A 96 -2.74 1.37 -4.67
C TYR A 96 -3.95 0.48 -4.82
N ILE A 97 -4.27 -0.25 -3.76
CA ILE A 97 -5.50 -1.04 -3.67
C ILE A 97 -6.21 -0.63 -2.38
N ILE A 98 -7.51 -0.39 -2.45
CA ILE A 98 -8.32 -0.17 -1.27
C ILE A 98 -9.13 -1.44 -1.03
N LEU A 99 -8.97 -2.02 0.15
CA LEU A 99 -9.70 -3.21 0.57
C LEU A 99 -10.81 -2.83 1.53
N THR A 100 -11.94 -3.52 1.40
CA THR A 100 -13.03 -3.41 2.37
C THR A 100 -12.62 -4.10 3.68
N PRO A 101 -13.35 -3.85 4.79
CA PRO A 101 -13.04 -4.53 6.06
C PRO A 101 -13.05 -6.05 5.97
N ASP A 102 -13.77 -6.64 5.04
CA ASP A 102 -13.80 -8.09 4.82
C ASP A 102 -12.76 -8.58 3.82
N GLY A 103 -11.86 -7.69 3.36
CA GLY A 103 -10.72 -8.07 2.54
C GLY A 103 -10.95 -8.10 1.04
N LYS A 104 -12.05 -7.56 0.57
CA LYS A 104 -12.34 -7.50 -0.88
C LYS A 104 -11.79 -6.22 -1.49
N VAL A 105 -11.38 -6.28 -2.75
CA VAL A 105 -10.90 -5.10 -3.47
C VAL A 105 -12.08 -4.18 -3.77
N LEU A 106 -12.06 -2.98 -3.20
CA LEU A 106 -13.06 -1.95 -3.45
C LEU A 106 -12.69 -1.14 -4.68
N ASN A 107 -11.42 -0.75 -4.78
CA ASN A 107 -10.95 0.11 -5.86
C ASN A 107 -9.43 0.02 -5.97
N SER A 108 -8.90 0.49 -7.12
CA SER A 108 -7.47 0.50 -7.40
C SER A 108 -7.07 1.90 -7.89
N PRO A 109 -7.03 2.90 -7.00
CA PRO A 109 -6.68 4.27 -7.41
C PRO A 109 -5.23 4.35 -7.85
N SER A 110 -4.92 5.26 -8.77
CA SER A 110 -3.59 5.38 -9.35
C SER A 110 -2.71 6.43 -8.68
N ASN A 111 -3.28 7.25 -7.80
CA ASN A 111 -2.54 8.32 -7.12
C ASN A 111 -3.23 8.71 -5.82
N PRO A 112 -2.55 9.49 -4.94
CA PRO A 112 -3.14 9.89 -3.66
C PRO A 112 -4.41 10.71 -3.78
N GLU A 113 -4.54 11.55 -4.80
CA GLU A 113 -5.74 12.35 -5.01
C GLU A 113 -6.95 11.45 -5.28
N ALA A 114 -6.78 10.41 -6.10
CA ALA A 114 -7.83 9.44 -6.36
C ALA A 114 -8.20 8.66 -5.08
N VAL A 115 -7.23 8.38 -4.21
CA VAL A 115 -7.48 7.78 -2.90
C VAL A 115 -8.39 8.69 -2.06
N ARG A 116 -8.07 9.98 -2.02
CA ARG A 116 -8.87 10.96 -1.28
C ARG A 116 -10.32 10.98 -1.78
N GLU A 117 -10.52 11.02 -3.07
CA GLU A 117 -11.86 11.04 -3.66
C GLU A 117 -12.69 9.82 -3.25
N ILE A 118 -12.06 8.65 -3.23
CA ILE A 118 -12.73 7.42 -2.82
C ILE A 118 -13.09 7.46 -1.34
N LEU A 119 -12.17 7.92 -0.49
CA LEU A 119 -12.42 8.01 0.96
C LEU A 119 -13.54 8.99 1.26
N GLU A 120 -13.61 10.11 0.57
CA GLU A 120 -14.69 11.08 0.74
C GLU A 120 -16.05 10.50 0.35
N LYS A 121 -16.08 9.68 -0.70
CA LYS A 121 -17.29 9.04 -1.18
C LYS A 121 -17.84 8.00 -0.19
N TYR A 122 -16.96 7.30 0.54
CA TYR A 122 -17.33 6.19 1.42
C TYR A 122 -17.25 6.55 2.91
N GLN A 123 -17.36 7.80 3.23
CA GLN A 123 -17.43 8.23 4.63
C GLN A 123 -18.72 7.80 5.31
#